data_d23cde6c1138c981df33f43d255a61c3
#
_entry.id   d23cde6c1138c981df33f43d255a61c3
#
_cell.length_a   1.000
_cell.length_b   1.000
_cell.length_c   1.000
_cell.angle_alpha   90.00
_cell.angle_beta   90.00
_cell.angle_gamma   90.00
#
_symmetry.space_group_name_H-M   'P 1'
#
loop_
_entity.id
_entity.type
_entity.pdbx_description
1 polymer ?
#
loop_
_entity_poly.entity_id
_entity_poly.type
_entity_poly.pdbx_seq_one_letter_code
_entity_poly.pdbx_strand_id
1 'polypeptide(L)'
;MRKLRENLLHWVWHFRGLALLLPIAVMVIVAGCVYPTVKNETSLMWTKDDWWKDVFSVELAEKWNSLTSIVGDEMASRDENNRRKAREEARAIAANRLPALMALRWEMAAKNVAATKTKRKESMLQTVDELIADIRDAARDAPVLTLVPDVNPKGVAFMGFDFDSEVEWDEMPHVIMGRGEDFLCREHELKKPYHGFETVEVRGNVSSRRPYALVFNRYVAGEFDIKTAQRWTDELARDFIGDCGIKLEIESKVPDGVMLSGESDKLCVWVCAGAYSIWYSNSNGDDIEHGIQYQLHIRRRGGQ
;
A
#
# COMPACT_ATOMS: atom_id res chain seq x y z
N MET A 1 31.68 32.65 49.44
CA MET A 1 32.24 31.63 48.52
C MET A 1 31.24 30.54 48.10
N ARG A 2 30.30 30.11 48.96
CA ARG A 2 29.32 29.05 48.61
C ARG A 2 28.34 29.45 47.50
N LYS A 3 27.76 30.66 47.53
CA LYS A 3 26.87 31.21 46.52
C LYS A 3 27.51 31.39 45.15
N LEU A 4 28.79 31.68 45.07
CA LEU A 4 29.52 31.83 43.83
C LEU A 4 29.68 30.47 43.09
N ARG A 5 29.88 29.41 43.89
CA ARG A 5 30.04 28.04 43.37
C ARG A 5 28.72 27.47 42.84
N GLU A 6 27.60 27.80 43.49
CA GLU A 6 26.26 27.37 43.05
C GLU A 6 25.84 28.10 41.76
N ASN A 7 26.13 29.38 41.62
CA ASN A 7 25.89 30.14 40.41
C ASN A 7 26.76 29.67 39.25
N LEU A 8 28.01 29.30 39.47
CA LEU A 8 28.90 28.75 38.43
C LEU A 8 28.43 27.37 37.95
N LEU A 9 27.96 26.51 38.85
CA LEU A 9 27.41 25.20 38.50
C LEU A 9 26.10 25.33 37.70
N HIS A 10 25.27 26.32 38.05
CA HIS A 10 24.03 26.60 37.29
C HIS A 10 24.35 27.11 35.88
N TRP A 11 25.36 27.97 35.73
CA TRP A 11 25.82 28.43 34.41
C TRP A 11 26.42 27.31 33.57
N VAL A 12 27.23 26.43 34.15
CA VAL A 12 27.83 25.29 33.45
C VAL A 12 26.77 24.31 32.99
N TRP A 13 25.69 24.14 33.74
CA TRP A 13 24.57 23.29 33.34
C TRP A 13 23.78 23.88 32.16
N HIS A 14 23.55 25.20 32.19
CA HIS A 14 22.88 25.88 31.04
C HIS A 14 23.75 25.90 29.78
N PHE A 15 25.06 26.07 29.92
CA PHE A 15 25.97 26.00 28.77
C PHE A 15 26.10 24.59 28.19
N ARG A 16 26.05 23.54 29.01
CA ARG A 16 26.03 22.15 28.52
C ARG A 16 24.76 21.85 27.72
N GLY A 17 23.61 22.36 28.16
CA GLY A 17 22.35 22.26 27.40
C GLY A 17 22.43 22.98 26.05
N LEU A 18 22.98 24.20 26.03
CA LEU A 18 23.18 24.97 24.80
C LEU A 18 24.21 24.33 23.86
N ALA A 19 25.30 23.78 24.43
CA ALA A 19 26.33 23.08 23.63
C ALA A 19 25.83 21.77 23.01
N LEU A 20 24.81 21.12 23.56
CA LEU A 20 24.13 19.97 22.99
C LEU A 20 23.05 20.37 21.93
N LEU A 21 22.43 21.56 22.08
CA LEU A 21 21.48 22.07 21.16
C LEU A 21 22.09 22.66 19.89
N LEU A 22 23.32 23.19 19.99
CA LEU A 22 24.05 23.79 18.87
C LEU A 22 24.28 22.81 17.69
N PRO A 23 24.78 21.58 17.89
CA PRO A 23 24.92 20.62 16.81
C PRO A 23 23.58 20.13 16.26
N ILE A 24 22.52 20.07 17.09
CA ILE A 24 21.17 19.75 16.62
C ILE A 24 20.62 20.90 15.77
N ALA A 25 20.79 22.15 16.20
CA ALA A 25 20.37 23.32 15.41
C ALA A 25 21.17 23.42 14.09
N VAL A 26 22.46 23.15 14.11
CA VAL A 26 23.31 23.09 12.91
C VAL A 26 22.87 21.94 11.99
N MET A 27 22.56 20.75 12.53
CA MET A 27 22.03 19.62 11.73
C MET A 27 20.67 19.96 11.12
N VAL A 28 19.77 20.62 11.85
CA VAL A 28 18.46 21.06 11.33
C VAL A 28 18.63 22.14 10.27
N ILE A 29 19.57 23.10 10.46
CA ILE A 29 19.86 24.12 9.46
C ILE A 29 20.52 23.51 8.22
N VAL A 30 21.46 22.58 8.39
CA VAL A 30 22.11 21.88 7.28
C VAL A 30 21.12 20.96 6.57
N ALA A 31 20.29 20.22 7.29
CA ALA A 31 19.21 19.44 6.71
C ALA A 31 18.16 20.34 6.02
N GLY A 32 17.80 21.47 6.65
CA GLY A 32 16.90 22.46 6.08
C GLY A 32 17.47 23.21 4.87
N CYS A 33 18.80 23.37 4.80
CA CYS A 33 19.47 23.95 3.63
C CYS A 33 19.75 22.92 2.52
N VAL A 34 20.01 21.65 2.90
CA VAL A 34 20.29 20.57 1.93
C VAL A 34 18.99 20.01 1.34
N TYR A 35 17.93 19.88 2.14
CA TYR A 35 16.63 19.39 1.66
C TYR A 35 15.96 20.31 0.62
N PRO A 36 15.91 21.65 0.77
CA PRO A 36 15.40 22.52 -0.30
C PRO A 36 16.30 22.53 -1.52
N THR A 37 17.64 22.39 -1.35
CA THR A 37 18.58 22.40 -2.49
C THR A 37 18.46 21.10 -3.27
N VAL A 38 18.30 19.94 -2.61
CA VAL A 38 18.05 18.67 -3.28
C VAL A 38 16.65 18.64 -3.89
N LYS A 39 15.65 19.16 -3.19
CA LYS A 39 14.28 19.28 -3.71
C LYS A 39 14.19 20.29 -4.85
N ASN A 40 14.97 21.38 -4.79
CA ASN A 40 15.06 22.34 -5.88
C ASN A 40 15.91 21.82 -7.05
N GLU A 41 16.95 21.02 -6.82
CA GLU A 41 17.69 20.41 -7.93
C GLU A 41 16.89 19.28 -8.60
N THR A 42 16.17 18.45 -7.84
CA THR A 42 15.23 17.49 -8.42
C THR A 42 14.01 18.19 -9.02
N SER A 43 13.44 19.21 -8.38
CA SER A 43 12.35 20.00 -8.96
C SER A 43 12.83 20.88 -10.12
N LEU A 44 14.08 21.40 -10.08
CA LEU A 44 14.69 22.10 -11.21
C LEU A 44 15.05 21.17 -12.38
N MET A 45 15.35 19.89 -12.11
CA MET A 45 15.44 18.89 -13.17
C MET A 45 14.07 18.60 -13.80
N TRP A 46 12.98 18.69 -13.02
CA TRP A 46 11.61 18.50 -13.51
C TRP A 46 10.97 19.78 -14.04
N THR A 47 11.42 20.97 -13.63
CA THR A 47 10.87 22.29 -14.06
C THR A 47 11.69 22.98 -15.14
N LYS A 48 12.83 22.43 -15.58
CA LYS A 48 13.38 22.76 -16.90
C LYS A 48 12.55 22.02 -17.93
N ASP A 49 11.43 22.64 -18.24
CA ASP A 49 10.33 22.14 -19.06
C ASP A 49 10.68 21.53 -20.42
N ASP A 50 11.94 21.50 -20.80
CA ASP A 50 12.31 21.16 -22.17
C ASP A 50 13.45 20.15 -22.32
N TRP A 51 13.95 19.54 -21.20
CA TRP A 51 15.12 18.66 -21.31
C TRP A 51 14.88 17.39 -22.15
N TRP A 52 13.64 16.89 -22.20
CA TRP A 52 13.27 15.74 -23.04
C TRP A 52 13.14 16.13 -24.52
N LYS A 53 12.82 17.39 -24.84
CA LYS A 53 12.75 17.90 -26.22
C LYS A 53 14.12 17.85 -26.92
N ASP A 54 15.18 17.85 -26.12
CA ASP A 54 16.54 17.68 -26.65
C ASP A 54 16.85 16.26 -27.13
N VAL A 55 16.11 15.25 -26.65
CA VAL A 55 16.35 13.83 -26.98
C VAL A 55 15.65 13.45 -28.26
N PHE A 56 14.39 13.91 -28.40
CA PHE A 56 13.52 13.60 -29.52
C PHE A 56 13.07 14.87 -30.26
N SER A 57 12.33 14.71 -31.36
CA SER A 57 11.62 15.84 -31.95
C SER A 57 10.61 16.40 -30.93
N VAL A 58 10.29 17.68 -31.03
CA VAL A 58 9.35 18.35 -30.13
C VAL A 58 8.03 17.60 -30.05
N GLU A 59 7.47 17.21 -31.21
CA GLU A 59 6.22 16.44 -31.27
C GLU A 59 6.27 15.11 -30.50
N LEU A 60 7.36 14.36 -30.66
CA LEU A 60 7.49 13.05 -29.99
C LEU A 60 7.69 13.22 -28.48
N ALA A 61 8.44 14.25 -28.09
CA ALA A 61 8.67 14.58 -26.68
C ALA A 61 7.38 15.08 -25.99
N GLU A 62 6.58 15.89 -26.67
CA GLU A 62 5.28 16.35 -26.18
C GLU A 62 4.28 15.18 -26.08
N LYS A 63 4.26 14.30 -27.08
CA LYS A 63 3.44 13.08 -27.04
C LYS A 63 3.84 12.17 -25.88
N TRP A 64 5.14 11.98 -25.64
CA TRP A 64 5.64 11.22 -24.49
C TRP A 64 5.18 11.85 -23.17
N ASN A 65 5.41 13.14 -22.96
CA ASN A 65 5.07 13.83 -21.73
C ASN A 65 3.57 13.80 -21.47
N SER A 66 2.76 14.14 -22.47
CA SER A 66 1.30 14.13 -22.36
C SER A 66 0.75 12.73 -22.04
N LEU A 67 1.20 11.72 -22.78
CA LEU A 67 0.65 10.37 -22.61
C LEU A 67 1.09 9.74 -21.28
N THR A 68 2.34 9.91 -20.86
CA THR A 68 2.83 9.37 -19.57
C THR A 68 2.17 10.08 -18.38
N SER A 69 1.95 11.39 -18.45
CA SER A 69 1.22 12.15 -17.42
C SER A 69 -0.22 11.68 -17.30
N ILE A 70 -0.97 11.63 -18.42
CA ILE A 70 -2.36 11.18 -18.41
C ILE A 70 -2.50 9.78 -17.83
N VAL A 71 -1.64 8.85 -18.25
CA VAL A 71 -1.68 7.47 -17.77
C VAL A 71 -1.28 7.38 -16.31
N GLY A 72 -0.26 8.14 -15.88
CA GLY A 72 0.13 8.23 -14.48
C GLY A 72 -1.02 8.73 -13.60
N ASP A 73 -1.69 9.79 -14.01
CA ASP A 73 -2.85 10.35 -13.29
C ASP A 73 -4.02 9.36 -13.26
N GLU A 74 -4.34 8.70 -14.38
CA GLU A 74 -5.39 7.67 -14.44
C GLU A 74 -5.06 6.48 -13.54
N MET A 75 -3.79 6.04 -13.50
CA MET A 75 -3.35 4.95 -12.63
C MET A 75 -3.37 5.34 -11.14
N ALA A 76 -3.05 6.58 -10.81
CA ALA A 76 -3.07 7.10 -9.44
C ALA A 76 -4.50 7.36 -8.91
N SER A 77 -5.45 7.66 -9.80
CA SER A 77 -6.84 7.96 -9.43
C SER A 77 -7.72 6.74 -9.21
N ARG A 78 -7.18 5.52 -9.37
CA ARG A 78 -7.93 4.28 -9.15
C ARG A 78 -8.35 4.14 -7.69
N ASP A 79 -9.49 3.53 -7.48
CA ASP A 79 -10.03 3.26 -6.14
C ASP A 79 -9.24 2.12 -5.45
N GLU A 80 -8.09 2.45 -4.87
CA GLU A 80 -7.24 1.48 -4.15
C GLU A 80 -7.93 0.83 -2.95
N ASN A 81 -9.01 1.42 -2.44
CA ASN A 81 -9.78 0.89 -1.32
C ASN A 81 -10.72 -0.22 -1.76
N ASN A 82 -11.12 -0.20 -3.03
CA ASN A 82 -11.91 -1.26 -3.65
C ASN A 82 -11.09 -1.91 -4.76
N ARG A 83 -10.31 -2.92 -4.39
CA ARG A 83 -9.37 -3.59 -5.30
C ARG A 83 -10.04 -4.19 -6.53
N ARG A 84 -11.28 -4.68 -6.42
CA ARG A 84 -12.03 -5.17 -7.58
C ARG A 84 -12.34 -4.05 -8.54
N LYS A 85 -12.85 -2.91 -8.04
CA LYS A 85 -13.11 -1.71 -8.82
C LYS A 85 -11.82 -1.15 -9.43
N ALA A 86 -10.74 -1.06 -8.64
CA ALA A 86 -9.42 -0.64 -9.13
C ALA A 86 -8.91 -1.51 -10.29
N ARG A 87 -9.18 -2.81 -10.25
CA ARG A 87 -8.83 -3.75 -11.33
C ARG A 87 -9.69 -3.55 -12.58
N GLU A 88 -11.00 -3.32 -12.42
CA GLU A 88 -11.89 -2.98 -13.54
C GLU A 88 -11.47 -1.66 -14.20
N GLU A 89 -11.10 -0.66 -13.41
CA GLU A 89 -10.55 0.63 -13.88
C GLU A 89 -9.21 0.42 -14.61
N ALA A 90 -8.30 -0.38 -14.06
CA ALA A 90 -7.05 -0.73 -14.72
C ALA A 90 -7.26 -1.46 -16.07
N ARG A 91 -8.26 -2.33 -16.18
CA ARG A 91 -8.65 -2.96 -17.46
C ARG A 91 -9.16 -1.94 -18.47
N ALA A 92 -9.94 -0.96 -18.02
CA ALA A 92 -10.39 0.13 -18.88
C ALA A 92 -9.21 0.99 -19.36
N ILE A 93 -8.27 1.32 -18.46
CA ILE A 93 -7.03 2.02 -18.82
C ILE A 93 -6.22 1.17 -19.81
N ALA A 94 -6.06 -0.13 -19.55
CA ALA A 94 -5.36 -1.03 -20.46
C ALA A 94 -5.97 -1.01 -21.88
N ALA A 95 -7.28 -1.15 -21.98
CA ALA A 95 -7.96 -1.13 -23.27
C ALA A 95 -7.77 0.19 -24.04
N ASN A 96 -7.78 1.31 -23.31
CA ASN A 96 -7.74 2.64 -23.91
C ASN A 96 -6.33 3.18 -24.15
N ARG A 97 -5.36 2.84 -23.30
CA ARG A 97 -4.03 3.46 -23.29
C ARG A 97 -2.87 2.56 -23.74
N LEU A 98 -2.92 1.25 -23.50
CA LEU A 98 -1.82 0.36 -23.91
C LEU A 98 -1.48 0.44 -25.38
N PRO A 99 -2.44 0.49 -26.34
CA PRO A 99 -2.08 0.61 -27.76
C PRO A 99 -1.26 1.87 -28.06
N ALA A 100 -1.64 3.00 -27.44
CA ALA A 100 -0.95 4.27 -27.63
C ALA A 100 0.45 4.28 -27.00
N LEU A 101 0.58 3.73 -25.77
CA LEU A 101 1.88 3.57 -25.08
C LEU A 101 2.83 2.66 -25.87
N MET A 102 2.32 1.54 -26.39
CA MET A 102 3.12 0.62 -27.21
C MET A 102 3.56 1.28 -28.53
N ALA A 103 2.68 2.03 -29.18
CA ALA A 103 3.04 2.77 -30.39
C ALA A 103 4.10 3.84 -30.10
N LEU A 104 3.92 4.60 -29.04
CA LEU A 104 4.91 5.57 -28.57
C LEU A 104 6.27 4.93 -28.29
N ARG A 105 6.28 3.81 -27.56
CA ARG A 105 7.50 3.06 -27.26
C ARG A 105 8.24 2.63 -28.52
N TRP A 106 7.52 2.08 -29.49
CA TRP A 106 8.08 1.67 -30.79
C TRP A 106 8.67 2.86 -31.55
N GLU A 107 7.95 3.96 -31.61
CA GLU A 107 8.39 5.17 -32.27
C GLU A 107 9.66 5.74 -31.63
N MET A 108 9.72 5.81 -30.29
CA MET A 108 10.89 6.25 -29.53
C MET A 108 12.07 5.30 -29.71
N ALA A 109 11.84 3.99 -29.68
CA ALA A 109 12.91 2.99 -29.86
C ALA A 109 13.57 3.09 -31.25
N ALA A 110 12.79 3.33 -32.29
CA ALA A 110 13.26 3.44 -33.65
C ALA A 110 14.08 4.74 -33.93
N LYS A 111 13.98 5.78 -33.08
CA LYS A 111 14.71 7.03 -33.29
C LYS A 111 16.20 6.90 -32.94
N ASN A 112 17.04 7.26 -33.85
CA ASN A 112 18.49 7.41 -33.59
C ASN A 112 18.73 8.71 -32.82
N VAL A 113 19.50 8.63 -31.75
CA VAL A 113 19.94 9.77 -30.95
C VAL A 113 21.46 9.81 -30.85
N ALA A 114 22.04 10.99 -30.64
CA ALA A 114 23.48 11.13 -30.43
C ALA A 114 23.93 10.31 -29.21
N ALA A 115 25.15 9.77 -29.23
CA ALA A 115 25.69 8.93 -28.15
C ALA A 115 25.58 9.59 -26.76
N THR A 116 25.73 10.91 -26.68
CA THR A 116 25.57 11.70 -25.44
C THR A 116 24.15 11.70 -24.87
N LYS A 117 23.14 11.37 -25.69
CA LYS A 117 21.71 11.38 -25.31
C LYS A 117 21.14 9.96 -25.11
N THR A 118 21.93 8.91 -25.33
CA THR A 118 21.47 7.51 -25.24
C THR A 118 20.88 7.17 -23.87
N LYS A 119 21.57 7.54 -22.79
CA LYS A 119 21.08 7.29 -21.43
C LYS A 119 19.72 7.95 -21.14
N ARG A 120 19.50 9.16 -21.68
CA ARG A 120 18.20 9.85 -21.51
C ARG A 120 17.10 9.14 -22.30
N LYS A 121 17.41 8.72 -23.54
CA LYS A 121 16.50 7.90 -24.34
C LYS A 121 16.11 6.62 -23.60
N GLU A 122 17.09 5.90 -23.04
CA GLU A 122 16.87 4.68 -22.25
C GLU A 122 15.97 4.95 -21.03
N SER A 123 16.23 6.02 -20.28
CA SER A 123 15.39 6.41 -19.13
C SER A 123 13.94 6.71 -19.55
N MET A 124 13.74 7.42 -20.67
CA MET A 124 12.39 7.71 -21.16
C MET A 124 11.66 6.45 -21.67
N LEU A 125 12.38 5.52 -22.30
CA LEU A 125 11.83 4.21 -22.68
C LEU A 125 11.48 3.38 -21.46
N GLN A 126 12.33 3.39 -20.45
CA GLN A 126 12.08 2.69 -19.18
C GLN A 126 10.79 3.18 -18.51
N THR A 127 10.55 4.50 -18.45
CA THR A 127 9.30 5.05 -17.92
C THR A 127 8.07 4.50 -18.65
N VAL A 128 8.13 4.40 -19.98
CA VAL A 128 7.02 3.83 -20.76
C VAL A 128 6.86 2.32 -20.50
N ASP A 129 7.97 1.58 -20.39
CA ASP A 129 7.94 0.15 -20.09
C ASP A 129 7.40 -0.13 -18.71
N GLU A 130 7.76 0.68 -17.70
CA GLU A 130 7.21 0.62 -16.34
C GLU A 130 5.70 0.87 -16.33
N LEU A 131 5.21 1.93 -16.98
CA LEU A 131 3.76 2.19 -17.08
C LEU A 131 3.02 1.05 -17.78
N ILE A 132 3.59 0.47 -18.84
CA ILE A 132 2.99 -0.69 -19.52
C ILE A 132 2.92 -1.90 -18.58
N ALA A 133 3.97 -2.15 -17.79
CA ALA A 133 4.01 -3.22 -16.82
C ALA A 133 2.98 -3.00 -15.70
N ASP A 134 2.94 -1.79 -15.11
CA ASP A 134 2.01 -1.43 -14.03
C ASP A 134 0.56 -1.58 -14.45
N ILE A 135 0.19 -1.13 -15.66
CA ILE A 135 -1.17 -1.31 -16.19
C ILE A 135 -1.51 -2.79 -16.33
N ARG A 136 -0.59 -3.59 -16.91
CA ARG A 136 -0.82 -5.02 -17.12
C ARG A 136 -0.97 -5.78 -15.82
N ASP A 137 -0.14 -5.47 -14.84
CA ASP A 137 -0.18 -6.12 -13.53
C ASP A 137 -1.44 -5.71 -12.77
N ALA A 138 -1.80 -4.43 -12.78
CA ALA A 138 -3.04 -3.96 -12.16
C ALA A 138 -4.32 -4.52 -12.81
N ALA A 139 -4.28 -4.77 -14.14
CA ALA A 139 -5.41 -5.32 -14.89
C ALA A 139 -5.49 -6.86 -14.84
N ARG A 140 -4.47 -7.54 -14.25
CA ARG A 140 -4.39 -9.00 -14.21
C ARG A 140 -5.58 -9.59 -13.46
N ASP A 141 -6.09 -10.71 -13.96
CA ASP A 141 -7.12 -11.47 -13.27
C ASP A 141 -6.60 -12.03 -11.95
N ALA A 142 -7.36 -11.81 -10.90
CA ALA A 142 -7.11 -12.48 -9.64
C ALA A 142 -7.67 -13.91 -9.69
N PRO A 143 -6.98 -14.89 -9.10
CA PRO A 143 -7.57 -16.22 -8.96
C PRO A 143 -8.83 -16.16 -8.10
N VAL A 144 -9.80 -17.03 -8.40
CA VAL A 144 -11.06 -17.07 -7.66
C VAL A 144 -10.95 -18.10 -6.54
N LEU A 145 -11.24 -17.67 -5.32
CA LEU A 145 -11.31 -18.54 -4.15
C LEU A 145 -12.77 -18.82 -3.78
N THR A 146 -13.09 -20.11 -3.60
CA THR A 146 -14.39 -20.52 -3.07
C THR A 146 -14.21 -20.92 -1.61
N LEU A 147 -14.76 -20.12 -0.71
CA LEU A 147 -14.83 -20.43 0.71
C LEU A 147 -16.05 -21.32 0.96
N VAL A 148 -15.83 -22.48 1.55
CA VAL A 148 -16.89 -23.40 1.95
C VAL A 148 -16.58 -23.93 3.35
N PRO A 149 -17.59 -24.14 4.23
CA PRO A 149 -17.35 -24.70 5.55
C PRO A 149 -16.65 -26.05 5.47
N ASP A 150 -15.61 -26.24 6.27
CA ASP A 150 -14.91 -27.52 6.41
C ASP A 150 -15.64 -28.42 7.40
N VAL A 151 -16.11 -29.55 6.92
CA VAL A 151 -16.78 -30.55 7.77
C VAL A 151 -15.76 -31.40 8.55
N ASN A 152 -14.58 -31.64 7.96
CA ASN A 152 -13.44 -32.36 8.55
C ASN A 152 -12.12 -31.88 7.97
N PRO A 153 -11.55 -30.75 8.41
CA PRO A 153 -10.31 -30.23 7.87
C PRO A 153 -9.13 -31.16 8.18
N LYS A 154 -8.41 -31.58 7.15
CA LYS A 154 -7.21 -32.41 7.27
C LYS A 154 -6.03 -31.53 7.57
N GLY A 155 -5.76 -30.77 8.21
CA GLY A 155 -4.63 -29.88 8.40
C GLY A 155 -5.05 -28.55 9.06
N VAL A 156 -4.36 -27.49 8.71
CA VAL A 156 -4.71 -26.14 9.15
C VAL A 156 -5.49 -25.47 8.04
N ALA A 157 -6.80 -25.36 8.21
CA ALA A 157 -7.69 -24.84 7.18
C ALA A 157 -8.69 -23.83 7.74
N PHE A 158 -9.16 -22.94 6.86
CA PHE A 158 -10.26 -22.03 7.11
C PHE A 158 -11.22 -22.08 5.92
N MET A 159 -12.45 -22.51 6.14
CA MET A 159 -13.51 -22.55 5.11
C MET A 159 -13.04 -23.13 3.76
N GLY A 160 -12.36 -24.27 3.80
CA GLY A 160 -11.82 -24.95 2.63
C GLY A 160 -10.50 -24.40 2.12
N PHE A 161 -10.00 -23.30 2.61
CA PHE A 161 -8.65 -22.84 2.33
C PHE A 161 -7.66 -23.59 3.24
N ASP A 162 -6.75 -24.33 2.64
CA ASP A 162 -5.73 -25.10 3.35
C ASP A 162 -4.40 -24.33 3.40
N PHE A 163 -3.94 -24.00 4.61
CA PHE A 163 -2.67 -23.33 4.82
C PHE A 163 -1.44 -24.22 4.55
N ASP A 164 -1.63 -25.50 4.35
CA ASP A 164 -0.56 -26.44 3.96
C ASP A 164 -0.49 -26.64 2.43
N SER A 165 -1.48 -26.13 1.67
CA SER A 165 -1.49 -26.15 0.22
C SER A 165 -0.51 -25.15 -0.38
N GLU A 166 0.06 -25.52 -1.52
CA GLU A 166 0.92 -24.61 -2.29
C GLU A 166 0.09 -23.46 -2.88
N VAL A 167 0.65 -22.26 -2.80
CA VAL A 167 0.09 -21.04 -3.39
C VAL A 167 1.11 -20.43 -4.34
N GLU A 168 0.64 -20.00 -5.49
CA GLU A 168 1.46 -19.19 -6.39
C GLU A 168 1.56 -17.76 -5.82
N TRP A 169 2.76 -17.23 -5.71
CA TRP A 169 3.02 -15.93 -5.11
C TRP A 169 3.37 -14.89 -6.16
N ASP A 170 3.10 -13.62 -5.85
CA ASP A 170 3.70 -12.52 -6.59
C ASP A 170 5.22 -12.53 -6.38
N GLU A 171 5.97 -12.09 -7.40
CA GLU A 171 7.43 -12.20 -7.38
C GLU A 171 8.10 -11.31 -6.32
N MET A 172 7.47 -10.20 -5.96
CA MET A 172 8.03 -9.24 -5.01
C MET A 172 7.43 -9.42 -3.61
N PRO A 173 8.28 -9.54 -2.56
CA PRO A 173 7.80 -9.50 -1.19
C PRO A 173 7.19 -8.15 -0.84
N HIS A 174 6.14 -8.16 -0.04
CA HIS A 174 5.55 -6.97 0.54
C HIS A 174 6.15 -6.69 1.91
N VAL A 175 6.41 -5.41 2.21
CA VAL A 175 6.95 -4.95 3.49
C VAL A 175 5.90 -4.14 4.22
N ILE A 176 5.60 -4.51 5.47
CA ILE A 176 4.74 -3.70 6.32
C ILE A 176 5.57 -2.55 6.89
N MET A 177 5.24 -1.31 6.51
CA MET A 177 5.91 -0.13 7.04
C MET A 177 5.85 -0.09 8.57
N GLY A 178 7.03 0.09 9.19
CA GLY A 178 7.18 0.21 10.64
C GLY A 178 7.40 -1.10 11.42
N ARG A 179 7.22 -2.27 10.80
CA ARG A 179 7.51 -3.56 11.46
C ARG A 179 8.68 -4.32 10.84
N GLY A 180 9.11 -3.95 9.63
CA GLY A 180 10.22 -4.62 8.93
C GLY A 180 9.94 -6.09 8.59
N GLU A 181 8.68 -6.49 8.57
CA GLU A 181 8.28 -7.85 8.24
C GLU A 181 8.00 -7.96 6.74
N ASP A 182 8.78 -8.77 6.05
CA ASP A 182 8.56 -9.11 4.65
C ASP A 182 7.62 -10.31 4.55
N PHE A 183 6.64 -10.22 3.66
CA PHE A 183 5.72 -11.32 3.38
C PHE A 183 5.42 -11.42 1.89
N LEU A 184 5.14 -12.62 1.43
CA LEU A 184 4.57 -12.86 0.11
C LEU A 184 3.07 -12.66 0.18
N CYS A 185 2.48 -12.09 -0.85
CA CYS A 185 1.03 -11.93 -0.88
C CYS A 185 0.46 -12.23 -2.27
N ARG A 186 -0.77 -12.73 -2.26
CA ARG A 186 -1.57 -12.86 -3.47
C ARG A 186 -3.02 -12.57 -3.15
N GLU A 187 -3.62 -11.69 -3.93
CA GLU A 187 -5.04 -11.39 -3.82
C GLU A 187 -5.87 -12.41 -4.61
N HIS A 188 -7.00 -12.81 -4.02
CA HIS A 188 -8.00 -13.68 -4.65
C HIS A 188 -9.36 -12.99 -4.61
N GLU A 189 -10.14 -13.12 -5.68
CA GLU A 189 -11.55 -12.78 -5.66
C GLU A 189 -12.36 -13.90 -5.00
N LEU A 190 -13.33 -13.53 -4.16
CA LEU A 190 -14.24 -14.51 -3.58
C LEU A 190 -15.37 -14.80 -4.56
N LYS A 191 -15.64 -16.07 -4.84
CA LYS A 191 -16.77 -16.49 -5.67
C LYS A 191 -18.11 -15.99 -5.12
N LYS A 192 -18.20 -15.90 -3.80
CA LYS A 192 -19.31 -15.28 -3.08
C LYS A 192 -18.74 -14.36 -2.01
N PRO A 193 -19.25 -13.13 -1.87
CA PRO A 193 -18.84 -12.27 -0.77
C PRO A 193 -19.00 -12.96 0.59
N TYR A 194 -18.01 -12.79 1.46
CA TYR A 194 -18.04 -13.30 2.83
C TYR A 194 -18.15 -12.12 3.78
N HIS A 195 -19.27 -11.97 4.48
CA HIS A 195 -19.58 -10.80 5.32
C HIS A 195 -19.32 -9.42 4.67
N GLY A 196 -19.59 -9.36 3.36
CA GLY A 196 -19.36 -8.15 2.57
C GLY A 196 -17.94 -7.98 2.04
N PHE A 197 -17.01 -8.87 2.37
CA PHE A 197 -15.70 -8.94 1.73
C PHE A 197 -15.85 -9.59 0.35
N GLU A 198 -15.30 -8.96 -0.67
CA GLU A 198 -15.32 -9.46 -2.06
C GLU A 198 -13.98 -10.09 -2.46
N THR A 199 -12.91 -9.72 -1.76
CA THR A 199 -11.55 -10.21 -2.00
C THR A 199 -10.90 -10.65 -0.70
N VAL A 200 -9.88 -11.48 -0.83
CA VAL A 200 -9.01 -11.93 0.26
C VAL A 200 -7.57 -11.90 -0.17
N GLU A 201 -6.70 -11.38 0.67
CA GLU A 201 -5.26 -11.42 0.51
C GLU A 201 -4.71 -12.64 1.25
N VAL A 202 -4.09 -13.54 0.52
CA VAL A 202 -3.34 -14.67 1.08
C VAL A 202 -1.92 -14.20 1.34
N ARG A 203 -1.45 -14.30 2.58
CA ARG A 203 -0.09 -13.95 2.98
C ARG A 203 0.74 -15.18 3.27
N GLY A 204 1.96 -15.18 2.78
CA GLY A 204 2.94 -16.24 2.98
C GLY A 204 4.24 -15.74 3.56
N ASN A 205 4.97 -16.64 4.20
CA ASN A 205 6.30 -16.34 4.71
C ASN A 205 7.31 -16.39 3.56
N VAL A 206 8.18 -15.38 3.47
CA VAL A 206 9.20 -15.26 2.42
C VAL A 206 10.15 -16.46 2.40
N SER A 207 10.56 -16.94 3.59
CA SER A 207 11.54 -18.03 3.70
C SER A 207 10.97 -19.40 3.38
N SER A 208 9.79 -19.73 3.91
CA SER A 208 9.14 -21.04 3.71
C SER A 208 8.25 -21.08 2.47
N ARG A 209 7.87 -19.94 1.92
CA ARG A 209 6.88 -19.78 0.84
C ARG A 209 5.52 -20.41 1.16
N ARG A 210 5.21 -20.66 2.43
CA ARG A 210 3.94 -21.24 2.87
C ARG A 210 2.97 -20.16 3.30
N PRO A 211 1.68 -20.31 2.99
CA PRO A 211 0.68 -19.40 3.48
C PRO A 211 0.58 -19.49 4.99
N TYR A 212 0.43 -18.34 5.64
CA TYR A 212 0.24 -18.27 7.09
C TYR A 212 -0.97 -17.44 7.50
N ALA A 213 -1.49 -16.59 6.61
CA ALA A 213 -2.63 -15.75 6.93
C ALA A 213 -3.55 -15.50 5.72
N LEU A 214 -4.82 -15.31 6.02
CA LEU A 214 -5.84 -14.72 5.15
C LEU A 214 -6.21 -13.37 5.73
N VAL A 215 -6.19 -12.32 4.89
CA VAL A 215 -6.53 -10.96 5.27
C VAL A 215 -7.66 -10.47 4.39
N PHE A 216 -8.80 -10.20 4.99
CA PHE A 216 -9.96 -9.64 4.33
C PHE A 216 -10.03 -8.17 4.69
N ASN A 217 -10.14 -7.31 3.68
CA ASN A 217 -10.27 -5.87 3.85
C ASN A 217 -11.48 -5.37 3.08
N ARG A 218 -12.22 -4.47 3.70
CA ARG A 218 -13.32 -3.74 3.07
C ARG A 218 -13.30 -2.32 3.57
N TYR A 219 -13.41 -1.39 2.66
CA TYR A 219 -13.55 0.02 2.94
C TYR A 219 -14.95 0.49 2.54
N VAL A 220 -15.56 1.31 3.38
CA VAL A 220 -16.86 1.93 3.11
C VAL A 220 -16.73 3.42 3.38
N ALA A 221 -16.86 4.23 2.33
CA ALA A 221 -16.84 5.68 2.44
C ALA A 221 -18.00 6.16 3.32
N GLY A 222 -17.76 7.19 4.14
CA GLY A 222 -18.77 7.80 5.00
C GLY A 222 -18.27 8.06 6.42
N GLU A 223 -19.12 8.64 7.24
CA GLU A 223 -18.79 8.90 8.63
C GLU A 223 -18.76 7.60 9.46
N PHE A 224 -17.78 7.51 10.35
CA PHE A 224 -17.68 6.38 11.27
C PHE A 224 -18.79 6.42 12.31
N ASP A 225 -19.56 5.32 12.41
CA ASP A 225 -20.54 5.09 13.46
C ASP A 225 -20.21 3.83 14.26
N ILE A 226 -19.82 4.02 15.52
CA ILE A 226 -19.44 2.94 16.43
C ILE A 226 -20.54 1.88 16.60
N LYS A 227 -21.84 2.28 16.53
CA LYS A 227 -22.96 1.34 16.66
C LYS A 227 -23.08 0.44 15.44
N THR A 228 -22.87 1.01 14.27
CA THR A 228 -22.84 0.24 13.01
C THR A 228 -21.64 -0.69 12.97
N ALA A 229 -20.46 -0.22 13.35
CA ALA A 229 -19.26 -1.04 13.48
C ALA A 229 -19.46 -2.20 14.46
N GLN A 230 -20.03 -1.93 15.64
CA GLN A 230 -20.31 -2.95 16.65
C GLN A 230 -21.32 -3.97 16.16
N ARG A 231 -22.44 -3.54 15.55
CA ARG A 231 -23.45 -4.47 15.01
C ARG A 231 -22.84 -5.41 13.99
N TRP A 232 -22.02 -4.89 13.07
CA TRP A 232 -21.34 -5.71 12.06
C TRP A 232 -20.37 -6.72 12.70
N THR A 233 -19.58 -6.30 13.70
CA THR A 233 -18.66 -7.20 14.40
C THR A 233 -19.42 -8.27 15.19
N ASP A 234 -20.55 -7.93 15.80
CA ASP A 234 -21.39 -8.88 16.55
C ASP A 234 -22.07 -9.91 15.62
N GLU A 235 -22.52 -9.48 14.44
CA GLU A 235 -23.06 -10.36 13.41
C GLU A 235 -21.98 -11.32 12.90
N LEU A 236 -20.80 -10.81 12.52
CA LEU A 236 -19.69 -11.63 12.08
C LEU A 236 -19.24 -12.60 13.17
N ALA A 237 -19.13 -12.16 14.43
CA ALA A 237 -18.73 -13.05 15.52
C ALA A 237 -19.73 -14.20 15.75
N ARG A 238 -21.03 -13.94 15.59
CA ARG A 238 -22.08 -14.97 15.72
C ARG A 238 -21.96 -16.02 14.61
N ASP A 239 -21.85 -15.55 13.39
CA ASP A 239 -21.77 -16.43 12.24
C ASP A 239 -20.44 -17.21 12.23
N PHE A 240 -19.34 -16.56 12.66
CA PHE A 240 -18.03 -17.17 12.76
C PHE A 240 -17.98 -18.38 13.70
N ILE A 241 -18.74 -18.34 14.82
CA ILE A 241 -18.91 -19.51 15.71
C ILE A 241 -19.55 -20.67 14.94
N GLY A 242 -20.61 -20.38 14.16
CA GLY A 242 -21.30 -21.37 13.34
C GLY A 242 -20.41 -21.95 12.25
N ASP A 243 -19.67 -21.09 11.57
CA ASP A 243 -18.85 -21.45 10.40
C ASP A 243 -17.54 -22.14 10.79
N CYS A 244 -16.89 -21.69 11.86
CA CYS A 244 -15.51 -22.08 12.20
C CYS A 244 -15.33 -22.59 13.62
N GLY A 245 -16.33 -22.52 14.47
CA GLY A 245 -16.27 -22.98 15.86
C GLY A 245 -15.37 -22.12 16.76
N ILE A 246 -14.93 -20.95 16.31
CA ILE A 246 -14.07 -20.03 17.07
C ILE A 246 -14.94 -18.93 17.68
N LYS A 247 -14.92 -18.81 19.00
CA LYS A 247 -15.57 -17.72 19.72
C LYS A 247 -14.71 -16.47 19.66
N LEU A 248 -15.25 -15.37 19.14
CA LEU A 248 -14.62 -14.08 19.17
C LEU A 248 -15.05 -13.29 20.40
N GLU A 249 -14.08 -12.70 21.10
CA GLU A 249 -14.31 -11.90 22.30
C GLU A 249 -13.80 -10.47 22.08
N ILE A 250 -14.42 -9.49 22.74
CA ILE A 250 -14.01 -8.10 22.64
C ILE A 250 -12.63 -7.95 23.27
N GLU A 251 -11.64 -7.60 22.45
CA GLU A 251 -10.28 -7.29 22.91
C GLU A 251 -10.17 -5.81 23.27
N SER A 252 -10.69 -4.93 22.43
CA SER A 252 -10.74 -3.51 22.74
C SER A 252 -11.96 -2.83 22.10
N LYS A 253 -12.41 -1.77 22.76
CA LYS A 253 -13.43 -0.86 22.25
C LYS A 253 -12.98 0.55 22.55
N VAL A 254 -12.68 1.28 21.48
CA VAL A 254 -12.25 2.68 21.53
C VAL A 254 -13.27 3.54 20.78
N PRO A 255 -13.27 4.86 20.96
CA PRO A 255 -14.21 5.73 20.24
C PRO A 255 -14.21 5.53 18.74
N ASP A 256 -13.06 5.21 18.17
CA ASP A 256 -12.82 5.12 16.73
C ASP A 256 -12.79 3.67 16.21
N GLY A 257 -13.12 2.68 17.04
CA GLY A 257 -13.12 1.29 16.57
C GLY A 257 -13.51 0.22 17.58
N VAL A 258 -13.79 -0.95 17.04
CA VAL A 258 -14.06 -2.19 17.79
C VAL A 258 -13.12 -3.26 17.29
N MET A 259 -12.47 -3.96 18.20
CA MET A 259 -11.62 -5.11 17.88
C MET A 259 -12.07 -6.34 18.68
N LEU A 260 -12.23 -7.44 17.98
CA LEU A 260 -12.49 -8.76 18.55
C LEU A 260 -11.34 -9.68 18.22
N SER A 261 -11.06 -10.61 19.11
CA SER A 261 -10.12 -11.69 18.83
C SER A 261 -10.67 -13.03 19.30
N GLY A 262 -10.13 -14.09 18.76
CA GLY A 262 -10.42 -15.46 19.15
C GLY A 262 -9.35 -16.40 18.64
N GLU A 263 -9.25 -17.56 19.25
CA GLU A 263 -8.27 -18.56 18.87
C GLU A 263 -8.77 -19.99 19.02
N SER A 264 -8.18 -20.86 18.24
CA SER A 264 -8.27 -22.31 18.38
C SER A 264 -6.87 -22.90 18.51
N ASP A 265 -6.77 -24.22 18.59
CA ASP A 265 -5.48 -24.90 18.61
C ASP A 265 -4.63 -24.61 17.36
N LYS A 266 -5.27 -24.27 16.24
CA LYS A 266 -4.64 -24.13 14.93
C LYS A 266 -4.64 -22.73 14.35
N LEU A 267 -5.62 -21.91 14.72
CA LEU A 267 -5.84 -20.59 14.13
C LEU A 267 -5.98 -19.51 15.20
N CYS A 268 -5.50 -18.31 14.87
CA CYS A 268 -5.78 -17.07 15.57
C CYS A 268 -6.57 -16.15 14.65
N VAL A 269 -7.57 -15.47 15.18
CA VAL A 269 -8.48 -14.61 14.41
C VAL A 269 -8.57 -13.25 15.04
N TRP A 270 -8.53 -12.21 14.22
CA TRP A 270 -8.78 -10.82 14.62
C TRP A 270 -9.81 -10.20 13.68
N VAL A 271 -10.74 -9.49 14.27
CA VAL A 271 -11.75 -8.71 13.56
C VAL A 271 -11.64 -7.28 14.03
N CYS A 272 -11.59 -6.36 13.11
CA CYS A 272 -11.54 -4.94 13.40
C CYS A 272 -12.54 -4.18 12.52
N ALA A 273 -13.26 -3.24 13.14
CA ALA A 273 -14.02 -2.23 12.42
C ALA A 273 -13.66 -0.86 13.02
N GLY A 274 -13.07 0.01 12.24
CA GLY A 274 -12.55 1.29 12.73
C GLY A 274 -12.68 2.42 11.73
N ALA A 275 -12.58 3.65 12.26
CA ALA A 275 -12.50 4.84 11.44
C ALA A 275 -11.23 4.81 10.58
N TYR A 276 -11.37 5.22 9.35
CA TYR A 276 -10.27 5.30 8.40
C TYR A 276 -10.28 6.63 7.67
N SER A 277 -9.12 7.21 7.45
CA SER A 277 -8.96 8.45 6.69
C SER A 277 -7.87 8.27 5.65
N ILE A 278 -8.21 8.56 4.39
CA ILE A 278 -7.26 8.55 3.29
C ILE A 278 -6.98 9.99 2.90
N TRP A 279 -5.70 10.30 2.77
CA TRP A 279 -5.22 11.57 2.28
C TRP A 279 -4.92 11.45 0.80
N TYR A 280 -5.60 12.25 0.00
CA TYR A 280 -5.29 12.40 -1.42
C TYR A 280 -4.61 13.75 -1.63
N SER A 281 -3.40 13.73 -2.16
CA SER A 281 -2.74 14.95 -2.63
C SER A 281 -2.97 15.06 -4.13
N ASN A 282 -3.83 15.98 -4.54
CA ASN A 282 -4.10 16.26 -5.94
C ASN A 282 -3.67 17.68 -6.32
N SER A 283 -3.75 18.03 -7.60
CA SER A 283 -3.37 19.35 -8.12
C SER A 283 -4.21 20.49 -7.57
N ASN A 284 -5.34 20.22 -6.92
CA ASN A 284 -6.27 21.23 -6.38
C ASN A 284 -6.15 21.37 -4.85
N GLY A 285 -5.32 20.56 -4.18
CA GLY A 285 -5.13 20.55 -2.73
C GLY A 285 -5.20 19.15 -2.14
N ASP A 286 -5.05 19.07 -0.83
CA ASP A 286 -5.19 17.81 -0.11
C ASP A 286 -6.66 17.57 0.24
N ASP A 287 -7.24 16.51 -0.28
CA ASP A 287 -8.56 16.02 0.08
C ASP A 287 -8.42 14.88 1.10
N ILE A 288 -9.34 14.84 2.08
CA ILE A 288 -9.42 13.78 3.07
C ILE A 288 -10.73 13.03 2.86
N GLU A 289 -10.66 11.78 2.49
CA GLU A 289 -11.83 10.90 2.49
C GLU A 289 -11.90 10.16 3.83
N HIS A 290 -13.03 10.27 4.51
CA HIS A 290 -13.32 9.54 5.73
C HIS A 290 -14.15 8.30 5.42
N GLY A 291 -13.92 7.24 6.20
CA GLY A 291 -14.68 6.02 6.04
C GLY A 291 -14.51 5.04 7.18
N ILE A 292 -15.09 3.87 6.98
CA ILE A 292 -15.00 2.75 7.90
C ILE A 292 -14.21 1.65 7.22
N GLN A 293 -13.14 1.22 7.86
CA GLN A 293 -12.40 0.03 7.46
C GLN A 293 -12.87 -1.16 8.27
N TYR A 294 -13.26 -2.21 7.57
CA TYR A 294 -13.55 -3.52 8.13
C TYR A 294 -12.42 -4.47 7.77
N GLN A 295 -11.92 -5.18 8.77
CA GLN A 295 -10.83 -6.15 8.57
C GLN A 295 -11.15 -7.45 9.29
N LEU A 296 -10.82 -8.57 8.64
CA LEU A 296 -10.79 -9.89 9.24
C LEU A 296 -9.45 -10.53 8.91
N HIS A 297 -8.70 -10.88 9.92
CA HIS A 297 -7.44 -11.58 9.80
C HIS A 297 -7.56 -12.98 10.38
N ILE A 298 -7.20 -13.97 9.61
CA ILE A 298 -7.13 -15.36 10.04
C ILE A 298 -5.70 -15.81 9.86
N ARG A 299 -5.06 -16.20 10.95
CA ARG A 299 -3.65 -16.57 10.94
C ARG A 299 -3.46 -17.97 11.50
N ARG A 300 -2.57 -18.74 10.88
CA ARG A 300 -2.10 -20.01 11.43
C ARG A 300 -1.39 -19.79 12.75
N ARG A 301 -1.74 -20.55 13.79
CA ARG A 301 -1.06 -20.51 15.09
C ARG A 301 0.31 -21.21 14.98
N GLY A 302 1.36 -20.54 15.46
CA GLY A 302 2.72 -21.06 15.40
C GLY A 302 3.42 -20.98 14.04
N GLY A 303 2.83 -20.31 13.07
CA GLY A 303 3.47 -19.96 11.80
C GLY A 303 4.19 -18.61 11.93
N GLN A 304 5.46 -18.62 12.22
CA GLN A 304 6.41 -17.53 11.95
C GLN A 304 7.23 -17.87 10.73
#